data_c27e3fa7be20ede7ced541ba87f217dc
#
_entry.id   c27e3fa7be20ede7ced541ba87f217dc
#
_cell.length_a   1.000
_cell.length_b   1.000
_cell.length_c   1.000
_cell.angle_alpha   90.00
_cell.angle_beta   90.00
_cell.angle_gamma   90.00
#
_symmetry.space_group_name_H-M   'P 1'
#
loop_
_entity.id
_entity.type
_entity.pdbx_description
1 polymer ?
#
loop_
_entity_poly.entity_id
_entity_poly.type
_entity_poly.pdbx_seq_one_letter_code
_entity_poly.pdbx_strand_id
1 'polypeptide(L)'
;MRLIMAGTGSEGRDNQKKIVVRVIDDIDTQILSLLRENARMKNVEIARHVSLTEGGVRARIARMVEDGIIEKFTIITKSNEVNGLVLIKTQLDQTRMLIKRLRESSTFVYETSGEYDVAAEMKTESVELLNKKVDEIRSYPGVLNTMTLIRMG
;
A
#
# COMPACT_ATOMS: atom_id res chain seq x y z
N MET A 1 -1.50 52.05 -9.99
CA MET A 1 -0.23 52.53 -10.54
C MET A 1 0.90 51.64 -10.04
N ARG A 2 1.58 50.99 -10.99
CA ARG A 2 2.84 50.23 -10.92
C ARG A 2 2.85 48.97 -10.01
N LEU A 3 2.81 47.74 -10.50
CA LEU A 3 3.73 46.98 -11.39
C LEU A 3 5.21 47.06 -11.02
N ILE A 4 5.81 45.92 -10.66
CA ILE A 4 7.19 45.45 -10.98
C ILE A 4 7.26 44.01 -10.45
N MET A 5 7.20 42.99 -11.29
CA MET A 5 8.23 42.31 -12.08
C MET A 5 9.26 41.54 -11.27
N ALA A 6 9.16 40.24 -11.47
CA ALA A 6 10.16 39.28 -11.92
C ALA A 6 11.22 38.81 -10.91
N GLY A 7 11.22 37.53 -10.72
CA GLY A 7 12.32 36.72 -10.19
C GLY A 7 12.15 35.28 -10.64
N THR A 8 12.77 34.96 -11.73
CA THR A 8 12.93 33.64 -12.36
C THR A 8 13.64 32.66 -11.43
N GLY A 9 13.24 31.40 -11.42
CA GLY A 9 14.16 30.37 -11.03
C GLY A 9 13.58 29.03 -10.62
N SER A 10 13.73 28.10 -11.49
CA SER A 10 13.80 26.64 -11.32
C SER A 10 12.49 25.86 -11.10
N GLU A 11 12.05 25.35 -12.22
CA GLU A 11 11.14 24.23 -12.36
C GLU A 11 11.64 23.01 -11.58
N GLY A 12 11.10 22.81 -10.39
CA GLY A 12 11.02 21.50 -9.76
C GLY A 12 9.82 20.80 -10.38
N ARG A 13 10.05 19.81 -11.25
CA ARG A 13 8.99 18.93 -11.76
C ARG A 13 8.44 18.12 -10.60
N ASP A 14 7.50 18.72 -9.90
CA ASP A 14 6.62 18.02 -8.97
C ASP A 14 5.70 17.15 -9.84
N ASN A 15 6.09 15.87 -9.94
CA ASN A 15 5.29 14.85 -10.59
C ASN A 15 4.10 14.53 -9.67
N GLN A 16 3.20 15.51 -9.54
CA GLN A 16 1.87 15.28 -8.99
C GLN A 16 1.19 14.29 -9.92
N LYS A 17 1.33 13.00 -9.60
CA LYS A 17 0.47 11.95 -10.11
C LYS A 17 -0.96 12.41 -9.79
N LYS A 18 -1.61 13.07 -10.76
CA LYS A 18 -3.03 13.40 -10.70
C LYS A 18 -3.73 12.10 -10.35
N ILE A 19 -4.25 11.99 -9.13
CA ILE A 19 -5.14 10.91 -8.75
C ILE A 19 -6.40 11.14 -9.58
N VAL A 20 -6.41 10.61 -10.79
CA VAL A 20 -7.63 10.47 -11.56
C VAL A 20 -8.37 9.34 -10.86
N VAL A 21 -9.31 9.71 -9.97
CA VAL A 21 -10.27 8.76 -9.42
C VAL A 21 -11.11 8.31 -10.62
N ARG A 22 -10.63 7.30 -11.35
CA ARG A 22 -11.44 6.66 -12.38
C ARG A 22 -12.49 5.83 -11.68
N VAL A 23 -13.72 6.10 -11.99
CA VAL A 23 -14.87 5.35 -11.49
C VAL A 23 -14.76 3.93 -12.03
N ILE A 24 -14.54 2.95 -11.15
CA ILE A 24 -14.71 1.52 -11.45
C ILE A 24 -16.19 1.28 -11.71
N ASP A 25 -16.50 0.59 -12.81
CA ASP A 25 -17.89 0.19 -13.10
C ASP A 25 -18.25 -1.12 -12.37
N ASP A 26 -19.53 -1.50 -12.47
CA ASP A 26 -20.05 -2.71 -11.82
C ASP A 26 -19.33 -3.98 -12.33
N ILE A 27 -18.93 -4.01 -13.59
CA ILE A 27 -18.22 -5.14 -14.19
C ILE A 27 -16.80 -5.20 -13.63
N ASP A 28 -16.10 -4.08 -13.50
CA ASP A 28 -14.78 -4.02 -12.88
C ASP A 28 -14.85 -4.51 -11.43
N THR A 29 -15.90 -4.12 -10.70
CA THR A 29 -16.15 -4.57 -9.31
C THR A 29 -16.35 -6.09 -9.24
N GLN A 30 -17.09 -6.67 -10.17
CA GLN A 30 -17.28 -8.11 -10.26
C GLN A 30 -15.97 -8.85 -10.58
N ILE A 31 -15.18 -8.34 -11.54
CA ILE A 31 -13.86 -8.91 -11.88
C ILE A 31 -12.95 -8.89 -10.64
N LEU A 32 -12.90 -7.77 -9.90
CA LEU A 32 -12.11 -7.66 -8.67
C LEU A 32 -12.57 -8.65 -7.60
N SER A 33 -13.88 -8.88 -7.44
CA SER A 33 -14.40 -9.86 -6.51
C SER A 33 -13.93 -11.28 -6.84
N LEU A 34 -14.04 -11.69 -8.09
CA LEU A 34 -13.58 -12.99 -8.57
C LEU A 34 -12.07 -13.18 -8.37
N LEU A 35 -11.27 -12.14 -8.66
CA LEU A 35 -9.82 -12.18 -8.47
C LEU A 35 -9.41 -12.19 -6.99
N ARG A 36 -10.21 -11.60 -6.09
CA ARG A 36 -9.98 -11.70 -4.63
C ARG A 36 -10.21 -13.10 -4.10
N GLU A 37 -11.20 -13.82 -4.64
CA GLU A 37 -11.47 -15.22 -4.29
C GLU A 37 -10.38 -16.13 -4.87
N ASN A 38 -10.03 -15.94 -6.14
CA ASN A 38 -9.02 -16.71 -6.83
C ASN A 38 -8.22 -15.87 -7.82
N ALA A 39 -7.08 -15.34 -7.37
CA ALA A 39 -6.18 -14.54 -8.20
C ALA A 39 -5.58 -15.29 -9.41
N ARG A 40 -5.74 -16.62 -9.48
CA ARG A 40 -5.31 -17.47 -10.60
C ARG A 40 -6.46 -17.86 -11.54
N MET A 41 -7.67 -17.34 -11.34
CA MET A 41 -8.79 -17.60 -12.24
C MET A 41 -8.44 -17.18 -13.66
N LYS A 42 -8.72 -18.01 -14.63
CA LYS A 42 -8.43 -17.72 -16.03
C LYS A 42 -9.37 -16.64 -16.56
N ASN A 43 -8.87 -15.75 -17.41
CA ASN A 43 -9.67 -14.67 -17.98
C ASN A 43 -10.92 -15.20 -18.72
N VAL A 44 -10.84 -16.39 -19.33
CA VAL A 44 -11.99 -17.05 -19.98
C VAL A 44 -13.08 -17.44 -18.97
N GLU A 45 -12.69 -17.81 -17.76
CA GLU A 45 -13.66 -18.15 -16.69
C GLU A 45 -14.32 -16.89 -16.16
N ILE A 46 -13.52 -15.86 -15.87
CA ILE A 46 -14.02 -14.54 -15.47
C ILE A 46 -15.00 -14.00 -16.52
N ALA A 47 -14.64 -14.10 -17.81
CA ALA A 47 -15.44 -13.61 -18.93
C ALA A 47 -16.86 -14.21 -18.94
N ARG A 48 -17.00 -15.50 -18.60
CA ARG A 48 -18.31 -16.17 -18.48
C ARG A 48 -19.14 -15.59 -17.33
N HIS A 49 -18.52 -15.28 -16.20
CA HIS A 49 -19.21 -14.71 -15.03
C HIS A 49 -19.71 -13.29 -15.29
N VAL A 50 -18.94 -12.47 -16.01
CA VAL A 50 -19.26 -11.06 -16.24
C VAL A 50 -19.86 -10.80 -17.63
N SER A 51 -20.20 -11.83 -18.40
CA SER A 51 -20.79 -11.75 -19.75
C SER A 51 -19.96 -10.89 -20.72
N LEU A 52 -18.62 -11.06 -20.68
CA LEU A 52 -17.68 -10.41 -21.58
C LEU A 52 -16.90 -11.44 -22.41
N THR A 53 -16.11 -10.94 -23.36
CA THR A 53 -15.08 -11.74 -24.03
C THR A 53 -13.81 -11.82 -23.16
N GLU A 54 -13.00 -12.87 -23.36
CA GLU A 54 -11.69 -12.99 -22.68
C GLU A 54 -10.81 -11.74 -22.90
N GLY A 55 -10.78 -11.22 -24.14
CA GLY A 55 -10.03 -10.01 -24.48
C GLY A 55 -10.55 -8.78 -23.73
N GLY A 56 -11.86 -8.65 -23.54
CA GLY A 56 -12.47 -7.60 -22.76
C GLY A 56 -12.07 -7.63 -21.29
N VAL A 57 -12.06 -8.84 -20.68
CA VAL A 57 -11.59 -9.01 -19.30
C VAL A 57 -10.11 -8.69 -19.17
N ARG A 58 -9.27 -9.18 -20.09
CA ARG A 58 -7.83 -8.91 -20.10
C ARG A 58 -7.53 -7.41 -20.17
N ALA A 59 -8.22 -6.68 -21.05
CA ALA A 59 -8.06 -5.25 -21.20
C ALA A 59 -8.46 -4.48 -19.92
N ARG A 60 -9.56 -4.89 -19.25
CA ARG A 60 -10.02 -4.28 -18.01
C ARG A 60 -9.03 -4.51 -16.86
N ILE A 61 -8.54 -5.75 -16.71
CA ILE A 61 -7.52 -6.07 -15.68
C ILE A 61 -6.25 -5.26 -15.92
N ALA A 62 -5.75 -5.20 -17.16
CA ALA A 62 -4.56 -4.43 -17.51
C ALA A 62 -4.73 -2.94 -17.16
N ARG A 63 -5.90 -2.37 -17.50
CA ARG A 63 -6.23 -0.99 -17.15
C ARG A 63 -6.27 -0.78 -15.64
N MET A 64 -6.89 -1.68 -14.87
CA MET A 64 -6.95 -1.57 -13.40
C MET A 64 -5.57 -1.66 -12.75
N VAL A 65 -4.62 -2.41 -13.34
CA VAL A 65 -3.23 -2.44 -12.91
C VAL A 65 -2.53 -1.11 -13.24
N GLU A 66 -2.71 -0.60 -14.47
CA GLU A 66 -2.12 0.68 -14.90
C GLU A 66 -2.63 1.87 -14.08
N ASP A 67 -3.92 1.87 -13.78
CA ASP A 67 -4.58 2.91 -12.96
C ASP A 67 -4.26 2.75 -11.44
N GLY A 68 -3.52 1.68 -11.04
CA GLY A 68 -3.16 1.41 -9.65
C GLY A 68 -4.31 0.92 -8.77
N ILE A 69 -5.45 0.52 -9.35
CA ILE A 69 -6.58 -0.09 -8.65
C ILE A 69 -6.18 -1.49 -8.17
N ILE A 70 -5.49 -2.24 -9.02
CA ILE A 70 -4.81 -3.48 -8.65
C ILE A 70 -3.33 -3.14 -8.41
N GLU A 71 -2.93 -3.08 -7.16
CA GLU A 71 -1.54 -2.78 -6.79
C GLU A 71 -0.61 -3.96 -7.04
N LYS A 72 -1.07 -5.18 -6.75
CA LYS A 72 -0.32 -6.43 -6.92
C LYS A 72 -1.21 -7.66 -6.88
N PHE A 73 -0.76 -8.73 -7.53
CA PHE A 73 -1.25 -10.08 -7.30
C PHE A 73 -0.36 -10.76 -6.27
N THR A 74 -0.97 -11.38 -5.26
CA THR A 74 -0.23 -12.02 -4.17
C THR A 74 -0.91 -13.32 -3.74
N ILE A 75 -0.21 -14.11 -2.94
CA ILE A 75 -0.74 -15.31 -2.30
C ILE A 75 -0.68 -15.17 -0.78
N ILE A 76 -1.61 -15.80 -0.10
CA ILE A 76 -1.56 -15.98 1.34
C ILE A 76 -1.08 -17.42 1.58
N THR A 77 0.03 -17.56 2.30
CA THR A 77 0.61 -18.87 2.63
C THR A 77 0.51 -19.14 4.12
N LYS A 78 0.37 -20.42 4.48
CA LYS A 78 0.68 -20.85 5.85
C LYS A 78 2.20 -20.99 5.92
N SER A 79 2.87 -19.99 6.45
CA SER A 79 4.30 -20.00 6.67
C SER A 79 4.58 -20.01 8.17
N ASN A 80 5.75 -20.56 8.55
CA ASN A 80 6.25 -20.45 9.93
C ASN A 80 6.81 -19.05 10.23
N GLU A 81 6.55 -18.07 9.39
CA GLU A 81 6.99 -16.69 9.58
C GLU A 81 6.24 -16.05 10.76
N VAL A 82 6.99 -15.30 11.53
CA VAL A 82 6.42 -14.45 12.57
C VAL A 82 5.80 -13.22 11.91
N ASN A 83 4.49 -13.06 12.08
CA ASN A 83 3.78 -11.88 11.62
C ASN A 83 3.61 -10.91 12.79
N GLY A 84 4.18 -9.72 12.65
CA GLY A 84 4.06 -8.63 13.62
C GLY A 84 3.31 -7.45 13.03
N LEU A 85 2.38 -6.89 13.80
CA LEU A 85 1.78 -5.58 13.56
C LEU A 85 2.43 -4.59 14.53
N VAL A 86 3.20 -3.66 14.00
CA VAL A 86 3.88 -2.63 14.78
C VAL A 86 3.08 -1.34 14.71
N LEU A 87 2.54 -0.91 15.83
CA LEU A 87 1.87 0.37 15.99
C LEU A 87 2.91 1.40 16.44
N ILE A 88 2.91 2.56 15.81
CA ILE A 88 3.97 3.55 15.99
C ILE A 88 3.34 4.91 16.26
N LYS A 89 3.75 5.54 17.37
CA LYS A 89 3.46 6.92 17.69
C LYS A 89 4.59 7.81 17.18
N THR A 90 4.23 8.87 16.46
CA THR A 90 5.23 9.76 15.82
C THR A 90 4.99 11.22 16.16
N GLN A 91 6.01 12.05 15.91
CA GLN A 91 5.82 13.49 15.77
C GLN A 91 5.15 13.77 14.42
N LEU A 92 4.16 14.67 14.41
CA LEU A 92 3.30 14.95 13.25
C LEU A 92 4.07 15.31 11.98
N ASP A 93 5.15 16.04 12.09
CA ASP A 93 5.99 16.47 10.98
C ASP A 93 6.85 15.34 10.40
N GLN A 94 7.10 14.26 11.15
CA GLN A 94 7.95 13.13 10.76
C GLN A 94 7.16 11.93 10.19
N THR A 95 5.85 11.90 10.37
CA THR A 95 4.99 10.76 10.00
C THR A 95 5.15 10.35 8.53
N ARG A 96 5.13 11.31 7.61
CA ARG A 96 5.24 11.03 6.17
C ARG A 96 6.59 10.42 5.78
N MET A 97 7.67 10.93 6.39
CA MET A 97 9.03 10.40 6.14
C MET A 97 9.15 8.98 6.68
N LEU A 98 8.62 8.73 7.86
CA LEU A 98 8.58 7.40 8.46
C LEU A 98 7.80 6.41 7.59
N ILE A 99 6.59 6.76 7.13
CA ILE A 99 5.77 5.90 6.24
C ILE A 99 6.56 5.51 4.98
N LYS A 100 7.23 6.48 4.35
CA LYS A 100 8.05 6.20 3.16
C LYS A 100 9.13 5.17 3.46
N ARG A 101 9.82 5.30 4.58
CA ARG A 101 10.90 4.40 5.00
C ARG A 101 10.39 3.00 5.35
N LEU A 102 9.26 2.93 6.06
CA LEU A 102 8.64 1.65 6.44
C LEU A 102 8.17 0.85 5.23
N ARG A 103 7.73 1.49 4.15
CA ARG A 103 7.31 0.81 2.92
C ARG A 103 8.42 -0.02 2.26
N GLU A 104 9.68 0.25 2.54
CA GLU A 104 10.83 -0.50 2.02
C GLU A 104 11.01 -1.84 2.75
N SER A 105 10.58 -1.94 4.02
CA SER A 105 10.81 -3.10 4.90
C SER A 105 9.56 -3.79 5.42
N SER A 106 8.38 -3.22 5.15
CA SER A 106 7.09 -3.70 5.65
C SER A 106 6.20 -4.22 4.52
N THR A 107 5.37 -5.22 4.84
CA THR A 107 4.41 -5.80 3.88
C THR A 107 3.31 -4.80 3.55
N PHE A 108 2.77 -4.15 4.57
CA PHE A 108 1.77 -3.08 4.48
C PHE A 108 2.07 -2.00 5.51
N VAL A 109 1.78 -0.75 5.16
CA VAL A 109 1.90 0.41 6.06
C VAL A 109 0.64 1.24 5.93
N TYR A 110 0.00 1.50 7.07
CA TYR A 110 -1.23 2.27 7.19
C TYR A 110 -0.97 3.53 8.01
N GLU A 111 -1.47 4.67 7.55
CA GLU A 111 -1.65 5.84 8.38
C GLU A 111 -2.94 5.66 9.17
N THR A 112 -2.91 5.88 10.47
CA THR A 112 -4.04 5.61 11.37
C THR A 112 -4.45 6.88 12.10
N SER A 113 -5.70 6.93 12.55
CA SER A 113 -6.20 7.98 13.43
C SER A 113 -6.46 7.39 14.82
N GLY A 114 -5.95 8.02 15.88
CA GLY A 114 -6.12 7.58 17.26
C GLY A 114 -4.83 7.69 18.07
N GLU A 115 -4.62 6.75 19.00
CA GLU A 115 -3.45 6.77 19.89
C GLU A 115 -2.13 6.61 19.12
N TYR A 116 -2.11 5.78 18.07
CA TYR A 116 -0.95 5.57 17.21
C TYR A 116 -1.22 6.19 15.83
N ASP A 117 -0.19 6.68 15.18
CA ASP A 117 -0.26 7.41 13.92
C ASP A 117 0.03 6.52 12.71
N VAL A 118 0.78 5.42 12.91
CA VAL A 118 1.17 4.48 11.85
C VAL A 118 1.03 3.04 12.34
N ALA A 119 0.54 2.16 11.48
CA ALA A 119 0.55 0.71 11.66
C ALA A 119 1.33 0.06 10.52
N ALA A 120 2.33 -0.77 10.84
CA ALA A 120 3.17 -1.45 9.86
C ALA A 120 3.12 -2.97 10.07
N GLU A 121 2.73 -3.71 9.05
CA GLU A 121 2.76 -5.18 9.06
C GLU A 121 4.15 -5.67 8.61
N MET A 122 4.77 -6.49 9.43
CA MET A 122 6.09 -7.07 9.18
C MET A 122 6.06 -8.58 9.26
N LYS A 123 6.79 -9.22 8.35
CA LYS A 123 7.03 -10.65 8.34
C LYS A 123 8.51 -10.94 8.53
N THR A 124 8.82 -11.87 9.42
CA THR A 124 10.19 -12.25 9.73
C THR A 124 10.26 -13.76 10.00
N GLU A 125 11.44 -14.33 9.92
CA GLU A 125 11.68 -15.75 10.19
C GLU A 125 11.66 -16.09 11.69
N SER A 126 11.88 -15.08 12.56
CA SER A 126 11.88 -15.28 14.01
C SER A 126 11.45 -14.02 14.76
N VAL A 127 11.07 -14.20 16.04
CA VAL A 127 10.74 -13.11 16.96
C VAL A 127 11.94 -12.20 17.21
N GLU A 128 13.15 -12.77 17.26
CA GLU A 128 14.39 -12.00 17.44
C GLU A 128 14.63 -11.04 16.27
N LEU A 129 14.36 -11.49 15.04
CA LEU A 129 14.47 -10.64 13.86
C LEU A 129 13.38 -9.54 13.84
N LEU A 130 12.16 -9.88 14.30
CA LEU A 130 11.11 -8.89 14.46
C LEU A 130 11.52 -7.81 15.46
N ASN A 131 12.03 -8.22 16.63
CA ASN A 131 12.50 -7.29 17.67
C ASN A 131 13.62 -6.39 17.16
N LYS A 132 14.60 -6.92 16.41
CA LYS A 132 15.66 -6.10 15.78
C LYS A 132 15.09 -5.03 14.84
N LYS A 133 14.08 -5.39 14.01
CA LYS A 133 13.41 -4.42 13.14
C LYS A 133 12.65 -3.36 13.95
N VAL A 134 11.99 -3.76 15.03
CA VAL A 134 11.30 -2.82 15.92
C VAL A 134 12.27 -1.86 16.58
N ASP A 135 13.43 -2.35 17.04
CA ASP A 135 14.47 -1.51 17.64
C ASP A 135 15.07 -0.53 16.61
N GLU A 136 15.23 -0.97 15.36
CA GLU A 136 15.61 -0.07 14.27
C GLU A 136 14.56 1.05 14.08
N ILE A 137 13.27 0.70 14.06
CA ILE A 137 12.19 1.69 13.95
C ILE A 137 12.22 2.68 15.11
N ARG A 138 12.45 2.21 16.33
CA ARG A 138 12.57 3.07 17.53
C ARG A 138 13.70 4.08 17.42
N SER A 139 14.75 3.77 16.65
CA SER A 139 15.88 4.67 16.41
C SER A 139 15.60 5.76 15.37
N TYR A 140 14.48 5.68 14.64
CA TYR A 140 14.16 6.67 13.62
C TYR A 140 13.75 8.01 14.24
N PRO A 141 14.21 9.14 13.68
CA PRO A 141 13.80 10.46 14.13
C PRO A 141 12.28 10.60 14.15
N GLY A 142 11.75 11.16 15.23
CA GLY A 142 10.32 11.43 15.38
C GLY A 142 9.48 10.24 15.86
N VAL A 143 10.05 9.05 16.06
CA VAL A 143 9.36 7.93 16.71
C VAL A 143 9.33 8.18 18.22
N LEU A 144 8.12 8.25 18.79
CA LEU A 144 7.89 8.51 20.21
C LEU A 144 7.65 7.24 21.01
N ASN A 145 6.90 6.30 20.45
CA ASN A 145 6.55 5.02 21.07
C ASN A 145 6.21 3.96 20.04
N THR A 146 6.38 2.69 20.39
CA THR A 146 5.96 1.56 19.57
C THR A 146 5.28 0.50 20.41
N MET A 147 4.23 -0.12 19.87
CA MET A 147 3.61 -1.33 20.39
C MET A 147 3.66 -2.42 19.32
N THR A 148 4.08 -3.62 19.67
CA THR A 148 4.14 -4.74 18.73
C THR A 148 3.12 -5.79 19.12
N LEU A 149 2.23 -6.14 18.19
CA LEU A 149 1.30 -7.25 18.29
C LEU A 149 1.84 -8.39 17.43
N ILE A 150 2.03 -9.57 18.02
CA ILE A 150 2.50 -10.76 17.32
C ILE A 150 1.32 -11.69 17.10
N ARG A 151 1.12 -12.14 15.87
CA ARG A 151 0.12 -13.15 15.57
C ARG A 151 0.60 -14.48 16.16
N MET A 152 -0.12 -14.97 17.14
CA MET A 152 0.05 -16.33 17.67
C MET A 152 -0.66 -17.27 16.70
N GLY A 153 0.08 -18.21 16.13
CA GLY A 153 -0.24 -19.09 15.01
C GLY A 153 -1.55 -19.87 15.05
#